data_b062820d219d6d0fb17817dd082c6a6b
#
_entry.id   b062820d219d6d0fb17817dd082c6a6b
#
_cell.length_a   1.000
_cell.length_b   1.000
_cell.length_c   1.000
_cell.angle_alpha   90.00
_cell.angle_beta   90.00
_cell.angle_gamma   90.00
#
_symmetry.space_group_name_H-M   'P 1'
#
loop_
_entity.id
_entity.type
_entity.pdbx_description
1 polymer ?
#
loop_
_entity_poly.entity_id
_entity_poly.type
_entity_poly.pdbx_seq_one_letter_code
_entity_poly.pdbx_strand_id
1 'polypeptide(L)'
;MNFEKPIPVREIASWINAKLIGNDQLQLTGINEIHKLRSGDITFVDHPKYYDASLNSPASAIIVPAEMNCPEGKALLVVEKPFLAYCDIVERFRTNAQKL
;
A
#
# COMPACT_ATOMS: atom_id res chain seq x y z
N MET A 1 -9.77 -1.22 -5.95
CA MET A 1 -10.29 -2.54 -5.53
C MET A 1 -10.47 -2.53 -4.03
N ASN A 2 -11.64 -2.90 -3.58
CA ASN A 2 -11.94 -2.96 -2.15
C ASN A 2 -11.72 -4.36 -1.61
N PHE A 3 -11.20 -4.45 -0.39
CA PHE A 3 -11.07 -5.74 0.30
C PHE A 3 -12.42 -6.12 0.92
N GLU A 4 -12.69 -7.42 1.04
CA GLU A 4 -13.91 -7.88 1.71
C GLU A 4 -13.92 -7.49 3.18
N LYS A 5 -12.75 -7.54 3.82
CA LYS A 5 -12.57 -7.19 5.23
C LYS A 5 -11.34 -6.32 5.35
N PRO A 6 -11.29 -5.40 6.32
CA PRO A 6 -10.07 -4.65 6.59
C PRO A 6 -8.92 -5.61 6.88
N ILE A 7 -7.74 -5.26 6.36
CA ILE A 7 -6.54 -6.07 6.54
C ILE A 7 -5.49 -5.23 7.26
N PRO A 8 -4.89 -5.73 8.35
CA PRO A 8 -3.84 -4.99 9.04
C PRO A 8 -2.68 -4.66 8.11
N VAL A 9 -2.19 -3.44 8.18
CA VAL A 9 -1.04 -3.02 7.35
C VAL A 9 0.16 -3.92 7.58
N ARG A 10 0.35 -4.41 8.80
CA ARG A 10 1.45 -5.31 9.13
C ARG A 10 1.37 -6.63 8.37
N GLU A 11 0.16 -7.13 8.17
CA GLU A 11 -0.05 -8.37 7.41
C GLU A 11 0.34 -8.16 5.94
N ILE A 12 -0.10 -7.06 5.34
CA ILE A 12 0.25 -6.76 3.95
C ILE A 12 1.76 -6.56 3.81
N ALA A 13 2.39 -5.86 4.76
CA ALA A 13 3.83 -5.69 4.75
C ALA A 13 4.57 -7.02 4.75
N SER A 14 4.06 -7.99 5.52
CA SER A 14 4.68 -9.33 5.56
C SER A 14 4.56 -10.06 4.23
N TRP A 15 3.45 -9.87 3.50
CA TRP A 15 3.26 -10.53 2.20
C TRP A 15 4.32 -10.12 1.18
N ILE A 16 4.78 -8.88 1.25
CA ILE A 16 5.71 -8.32 0.27
C ILE A 16 7.11 -8.10 0.84
N ASN A 17 7.36 -8.59 2.05
CA ASN A 17 8.64 -8.43 2.75
C ASN A 17 9.07 -6.97 2.86
N ALA A 18 8.12 -6.09 3.13
CA ALA A 18 8.38 -4.67 3.24
C ALA A 18 8.86 -4.27 4.62
N LYS A 19 9.71 -3.24 4.67
CA LYS A 19 10.00 -2.57 5.93
C LYS A 19 8.88 -1.59 6.20
N LEU A 20 8.24 -1.72 7.35
CA LEU A 20 7.10 -0.88 7.70
C LEU A 20 7.57 0.32 8.52
N ILE A 21 7.20 1.52 8.05
CA ILE A 21 7.52 2.78 8.72
C ILE A 21 6.21 3.51 9.00
N GLY A 22 6.10 4.12 10.17
CA GLY A 22 4.93 4.92 10.54
C GLY A 22 3.93 4.14 11.36
N ASN A 23 2.64 4.37 11.10
CA ASN A 23 1.58 3.79 11.92
C ASN A 23 1.33 2.33 11.56
N ASP A 24 1.80 1.42 12.40
CA ASP A 24 1.66 -0.03 12.17
C ASP A 24 0.32 -0.60 12.67
N GLN A 25 -0.56 0.24 13.15
CA GLN A 25 -1.87 -0.17 13.64
C GLN A 25 -2.99 0.04 12.61
N LEU A 26 -2.65 0.53 11.42
CA LEU A 26 -3.64 0.81 10.39
C LEU A 26 -4.32 -0.45 9.89
N GLN A 27 -5.62 -0.31 9.59
CA GLN A 27 -6.41 -1.33 8.91
C GLN A 27 -6.67 -0.83 7.50
N LEU A 28 -6.27 -1.61 6.50
CA LEU A 28 -6.42 -1.21 5.11
C LEU A 28 -7.68 -1.82 4.51
N THR A 29 -8.43 -1.03 3.76
CA THR A 29 -9.73 -1.42 3.22
C THR A 29 -9.75 -1.57 1.70
N GLY A 30 -8.68 -1.21 1.02
CA GLY A 30 -8.60 -1.36 -0.41
C GLY A 30 -7.20 -1.09 -0.95
N ILE A 31 -7.06 -1.31 -2.26
CA ILE A 31 -5.83 -1.04 -2.98
C ILE A 31 -6.21 -0.39 -4.31
N ASN A 32 -5.67 0.79 -4.59
CA ASN A 32 -5.99 1.56 -5.77
C ASN A 32 -4.81 2.37 -6.28
N GLU A 33 -4.88 2.76 -7.54
CA GLU A 33 -3.91 3.67 -8.14
C GLU A 33 -4.19 5.10 -7.69
N ILE A 34 -3.19 5.96 -7.85
CA ILE A 34 -3.18 7.31 -7.30
C ILE A 34 -4.43 8.15 -7.64
N HIS A 35 -5.04 7.93 -8.80
CA HIS A 35 -6.19 8.73 -9.24
C HIS A 35 -7.51 8.29 -8.62
N LYS A 36 -7.54 7.19 -7.89
CA LYS A 36 -8.76 6.61 -7.33
C LYS A 36 -8.69 6.38 -5.83
N LEU A 37 -7.76 7.05 -5.16
CA LEU A 37 -7.47 6.77 -3.76
C LEU A 37 -8.52 7.35 -2.82
N ARG A 38 -8.79 6.58 -1.77
CA ARG A 38 -9.63 6.98 -0.64
C ARG A 38 -8.92 6.63 0.65
N SER A 39 -9.39 7.20 1.76
CA SER A 39 -8.88 6.83 3.08
C SER A 39 -9.05 5.32 3.28
N GLY A 40 -8.03 4.69 3.82
CA GLY A 40 -8.00 3.24 4.00
C GLY A 40 -7.31 2.49 2.88
N ASP A 41 -7.04 3.15 1.75
CA ASP A 41 -6.38 2.51 0.61
C ASP A 41 -4.87 2.42 0.79
N ILE A 42 -4.29 1.40 0.16
CA ILE A 42 -2.85 1.31 -0.06
C ILE A 42 -2.58 1.58 -1.54
N THR A 43 -1.51 2.31 -1.83
CA THR A 43 -1.06 2.59 -3.19
C THR A 43 0.45 2.39 -3.28
N PHE A 44 1.03 2.69 -4.44
CA PHE A 44 2.47 2.60 -4.63
C PHE A 44 2.98 3.83 -5.37
N VAL A 45 4.29 4.08 -5.26
CA VAL A 45 4.97 5.09 -6.06
C VAL A 45 6.38 4.61 -6.38
N ASP A 46 6.77 4.72 -7.64
CA ASP A 46 8.10 4.30 -8.12
C ASP A 46 9.01 5.47 -8.42
N HIS A 47 8.43 6.58 -8.92
CA HIS A 47 9.22 7.67 -9.47
C HIS A 47 9.22 8.86 -8.51
N PRO A 48 10.39 9.45 -8.23
CA PRO A 48 10.49 10.60 -7.30
C PRO A 48 9.56 11.77 -7.63
N LYS A 49 9.26 11.97 -8.91
CA LYS A 49 8.35 13.02 -9.36
C LYS A 49 6.98 12.93 -8.68
N TYR A 50 6.56 11.72 -8.30
CA TYR A 50 5.23 11.50 -7.74
C TYR A 50 5.23 11.26 -6.23
N TYR A 51 6.39 11.34 -5.57
CA TYR A 51 6.46 11.07 -4.14
C TYR A 51 5.55 11.98 -3.34
N ASP A 52 5.65 13.30 -3.56
CA ASP A 52 4.83 14.25 -2.80
C ASP A 52 3.34 14.04 -3.05
N ALA A 53 2.95 13.82 -4.30
CA ALA A 53 1.54 13.58 -4.62
C ALA A 53 1.01 12.34 -3.92
N SER A 54 1.80 11.28 -3.87
CA SER A 54 1.39 10.03 -3.21
C SER A 54 1.35 10.18 -1.69
N LEU A 55 2.36 10.82 -1.10
CA LEU A 55 2.42 11.01 0.35
C LEU A 55 1.30 11.90 0.86
N ASN A 56 0.87 12.86 0.06
CA ASN A 56 -0.21 13.80 0.42
C ASN A 56 -1.58 13.36 -0.10
N SER A 57 -1.67 12.18 -0.71
CA SER A 57 -2.93 11.65 -1.21
C SER A 57 -3.81 11.15 -0.06
N PRO A 58 -5.08 10.79 -0.34
CA PRO A 58 -5.94 10.19 0.69
C PRO A 58 -5.51 8.80 1.16
N ALA A 59 -4.59 8.13 0.46
CA ALA A 59 -4.15 6.78 0.82
C ALA A 59 -3.64 6.73 2.26
N SER A 60 -3.95 5.65 2.95
CA SER A 60 -3.46 5.44 4.32
C SER A 60 -2.07 4.83 4.33
N ALA A 61 -1.71 4.06 3.30
CA ALA A 61 -0.39 3.44 3.21
C ALA A 61 0.15 3.57 1.79
N ILE A 62 1.47 3.73 1.66
CA ILE A 62 2.12 3.89 0.36
C ILE A 62 3.32 2.94 0.29
N ILE A 63 3.39 2.16 -0.78
CA ILE A 63 4.55 1.32 -1.07
C ILE A 63 5.58 2.20 -1.77
N VAL A 64 6.79 2.29 -1.20
CA VAL A 64 7.83 3.20 -1.68
C VAL A 64 9.14 2.45 -1.91
N PRO A 65 10.04 2.97 -2.79
CA PRO A 65 11.29 2.27 -3.12
C PRO A 65 12.44 2.54 -2.17
N ALA A 66 12.27 3.47 -1.24
CA ALA A 66 13.32 3.85 -0.29
C ALA A 66 12.69 4.46 0.96
N GLU A 67 13.45 4.46 2.04
CA GLU A 67 12.99 5.11 3.28
C GLU A 67 12.88 6.61 3.07
N MET A 68 11.81 7.18 3.59
CA MET A 68 11.56 8.61 3.51
C MET A 68 10.67 9.03 4.67
N ASN A 69 10.47 10.33 4.85
CA ASN A 69 9.61 10.83 5.91
C ASN A 69 8.18 10.38 5.70
N CYS A 70 7.60 9.75 6.72
CA CYS A 70 6.23 9.28 6.66
C CYS A 70 5.29 10.35 7.21
N PRO A 71 4.25 10.74 6.45
CA PRO A 71 3.26 11.67 6.97
C PRO A 71 2.57 11.09 8.21
N GLU A 72 2.21 11.97 9.14
CA GLU A 72 1.57 11.57 10.37
C GLU A 72 0.28 10.78 10.08
N GLY A 73 0.08 9.70 10.81
CA GLY A 73 -1.12 8.87 10.68
C GLY A 73 -1.08 7.88 9.54
N LYS A 74 -0.04 7.90 8.71
CA LYS A 74 0.11 7.00 7.57
C LYS A 74 1.19 5.96 7.83
N ALA A 75 1.32 5.03 6.88
CA ALA A 75 2.38 4.02 6.90
C ALA A 75 3.07 3.97 5.55
N LEU A 76 4.36 3.70 5.55
CA LEU A 76 5.14 3.44 4.35
C LEU A 76 5.60 1.99 4.36
N LEU A 77 5.51 1.32 3.23
CA LEU A 77 5.98 -0.03 3.04
C LEU A 77 7.17 0.03 2.07
N VAL A 78 8.37 -0.12 2.59
CA VAL A 78 9.59 0.05 1.80
C VAL A 78 9.97 -1.27 1.16
N VAL A 79 10.01 -1.29 -0.17
CA VAL A 79 10.42 -2.46 -0.96
C VAL A 79 11.29 -1.97 -2.11
N GLU A 80 12.05 -2.89 -2.69
CA GLU A 80 12.94 -2.54 -3.81
C GLU A 80 12.16 -2.15 -5.07
N LYS A 81 11.03 -2.83 -5.34
CA LYS A 81 10.24 -2.63 -6.56
C LYS A 81 8.75 -2.46 -6.22
N PRO A 82 8.32 -1.23 -5.93
CA PRO A 82 6.94 -0.98 -5.48
C PRO A 82 5.86 -1.47 -6.43
N PHE A 83 6.03 -1.27 -7.75
CA PHE A 83 5.01 -1.73 -8.69
C PHE A 83 4.81 -3.24 -8.64
N LEU A 84 5.90 -4.00 -8.56
CA LEU A 84 5.81 -5.45 -8.48
C LEU A 84 5.14 -5.90 -7.18
N ALA A 85 5.45 -5.22 -6.07
CA ALA A 85 4.79 -5.51 -4.80
C ALA A 85 3.29 -5.20 -4.86
N TYR A 86 2.92 -4.09 -5.48
CA TYR A 86 1.52 -3.74 -5.72
C TYR A 86 0.81 -4.84 -6.52
N CYS A 87 1.43 -5.28 -7.60
CA CYS A 87 0.87 -6.35 -8.43
C CYS A 87 0.72 -7.66 -7.66
N ASP A 88 1.68 -7.99 -6.80
CA ASP A 88 1.62 -9.18 -5.96
C ASP A 88 0.41 -9.15 -5.03
N ILE A 89 0.17 -8.00 -4.40
CA ILE A 89 -1.00 -7.84 -3.53
C ILE A 89 -2.30 -8.04 -4.32
N VAL A 90 -2.41 -7.37 -5.47
CA VAL A 90 -3.61 -7.49 -6.32
C VAL A 90 -3.83 -8.94 -6.74
N GLU A 91 -2.77 -9.62 -7.15
CA GLU A 91 -2.85 -11.00 -7.62
C GLU A 91 -3.33 -11.96 -6.53
N ARG A 92 -2.96 -11.72 -5.27
CA ARG A 92 -3.44 -12.55 -4.16
C ARG A 92 -4.97 -12.56 -4.09
N PHE A 93 -5.59 -11.40 -4.28
CA PHE A 93 -7.05 -11.30 -4.23
C PHE A 93 -7.70 -11.92 -5.46
N ARG A 94 -7.10 -11.75 -6.63
CA ARG A 94 -7.60 -12.35 -7.87
C ARG A 94 -7.55 -13.87 -7.82
N THR A 95 -6.44 -14.42 -7.33
CA THR A 95 -6.28 -15.86 -7.20
C THR A 95 -7.31 -16.44 -6.26
N ASN A 96 -7.57 -15.80 -5.13
CA ASN A 96 -8.59 -16.25 -4.18
C ASN A 96 -9.98 -16.23 -4.81
N ALA A 97 -10.31 -15.21 -5.58
CA ALA A 97 -11.59 -15.12 -6.27
C ALA A 97 -11.76 -16.25 -7.29
N GLN A 98 -10.69 -16.63 -7.96
CA GLN A 98 -10.74 -17.67 -8.99
C GLN A 98 -10.86 -19.07 -8.40
N LYS A 99 -10.55 -19.27 -7.16
CA LYS A 99 -10.66 -20.58 -6.51
C LYS A 99 -12.09 -20.96 -6.17
N LEU A 100 -12.99 -20.03 -6.29
CA LEU A 100 -14.40 -20.31 -6.07
C LEU A 100 -14.99 -21.04 -7.26
#